data_8f469e2b29ab2c5648df7a13d600e15f
#
_entry.id   8f469e2b29ab2c5648df7a13d600e15f
#
_cell.length_a   1.000
_cell.length_b   1.000
_cell.length_c   1.000
_cell.angle_alpha   90.00
_cell.angle_beta   90.00
_cell.angle_gamma   90.00
#
_symmetry.space_group_name_H-M   'P 1'
#
loop_
_entity.id
_entity.type
_entity.pdbx_description
1 polymer ?
#
loop_
_entity_poly.entity_id
_entity_poly.type
_entity_poly.pdbx_seq_one_letter_code
_entity_poly.pdbx_strand_id
1 'polypeptide(L)'
;MIKEELIMKAKAVRLHGANDLRLEEFELPEITDDEILVKVVSDSICMSTYKCAILGTEHKRVHEDVAEHPAIMGHEFAGDIVKVGKNHQHQFKAGMKFTLQPALNYKGTMWSPGYSYEFFGGDTTYCIIPAEVMELGCLLEYKGKAYYEASLAEPMSCSIGAFNAAYHTQMVPTFSLAISL
;
A
#
# COMPACT_ATOMS: atom_id res chain seq x y z
N MET A 1 -10.49 -24.83 26.09
CA MET A 1 -10.79 -24.73 24.66
C MET A 1 -9.75 -23.78 24.08
N ILE A 2 -8.76 -24.35 23.40
CA ILE A 2 -7.76 -23.58 22.64
C ILE A 2 -8.55 -23.08 21.43
N LYS A 3 -8.75 -21.76 21.30
CA LYS A 3 -9.18 -21.18 20.04
C LYS A 3 -8.08 -21.51 19.02
N GLU A 4 -8.36 -22.34 18.04
CA GLU A 4 -7.55 -22.37 16.82
C GLU A 4 -7.59 -20.95 16.27
N GLU A 5 -6.48 -20.21 16.40
CA GLU A 5 -6.29 -18.95 15.73
C GLU A 5 -6.31 -19.27 14.22
N LEU A 6 -7.28 -18.68 13.55
CA LEU A 6 -7.45 -18.86 12.10
C LEU A 6 -6.32 -18.09 11.42
N ILE A 7 -5.24 -18.79 11.11
CA ILE A 7 -4.10 -18.20 10.39
C ILE A 7 -4.60 -17.71 9.03
N MET A 8 -4.46 -16.40 8.79
CA MET A 8 -4.87 -15.79 7.53
C MET A 8 -3.84 -16.09 6.45
N LYS A 9 -4.25 -16.77 5.38
CA LYS A 9 -3.40 -17.01 4.20
C LYS A 9 -3.63 -15.92 3.16
N ALA A 10 -2.55 -15.40 2.61
CA ALA A 10 -2.55 -14.48 1.49
C ALA A 10 -1.87 -15.12 0.27
N LYS A 11 -2.29 -14.68 -0.91
CA LYS A 11 -1.65 -15.01 -2.18
C LYS A 11 -1.22 -13.71 -2.82
N ALA A 12 0.07 -13.55 -3.12
CA ALA A 12 0.63 -12.31 -3.62
C ALA A 12 1.71 -12.51 -4.66
N VAL A 13 1.92 -11.49 -5.48
CA VAL A 13 3.13 -11.35 -6.29
C VAL A 13 4.19 -10.69 -5.43
N ARG A 14 5.29 -11.42 -5.19
CA ARG A 14 6.39 -10.99 -4.32
C ARG A 14 7.69 -10.84 -5.09
N LEU A 15 8.44 -9.79 -4.77
CA LEU A 15 9.77 -9.52 -5.31
C LEU A 15 10.82 -10.18 -4.42
N HIS A 16 11.65 -11.05 -5.01
CA HIS A 16 12.77 -11.70 -4.33
C HIS A 16 14.14 -11.14 -4.76
N GLY A 17 14.17 -10.38 -5.84
CA GLY A 17 15.39 -9.79 -6.41
C GLY A 17 15.15 -9.27 -7.83
N ALA A 18 16.19 -8.83 -8.50
CA ALA A 18 16.08 -8.32 -9.86
C ALA A 18 15.57 -9.40 -10.83
N ASN A 19 14.45 -9.10 -11.53
CA ASN A 19 13.75 -10.01 -12.44
C ASN A 19 13.25 -11.31 -11.76
N ASP A 20 13.10 -11.32 -10.44
CA ASP A 20 12.59 -12.47 -9.69
C ASP A 20 11.29 -12.12 -8.99
N LEU A 21 10.19 -12.19 -9.74
CA LEU A 21 8.82 -12.08 -9.24
C LEU A 21 8.19 -13.46 -9.11
N ARG A 22 7.60 -13.75 -7.96
CA ARG A 22 6.96 -15.04 -7.70
C ARG A 22 5.54 -14.85 -7.21
N LEU A 23 4.62 -15.67 -7.70
CA LEU A 23 3.28 -15.78 -7.16
C LEU A 23 3.29 -16.83 -6.06
N GLU A 24 3.08 -16.40 -4.81
CA GLU A 24 3.22 -17.25 -3.63
C GLU A 24 1.98 -17.19 -2.74
N GLU A 25 1.74 -18.29 -2.03
CA GLU A 25 0.82 -18.34 -0.90
C GLU A 25 1.64 -18.41 0.39
N PHE A 26 1.30 -17.56 1.36
CA PHE A 26 1.99 -17.46 2.63
C PHE A 26 1.02 -17.08 3.75
N GLU A 27 1.49 -17.25 4.98
CA GLU A 27 0.72 -16.91 6.18
C GLU A 27 1.03 -15.47 6.59
N LEU A 28 -0.03 -14.67 6.79
CA LEU A 28 0.11 -13.34 7.38
C LEU A 28 0.23 -13.47 8.90
N PRO A 29 1.11 -12.69 9.53
CA PRO A 29 1.14 -12.62 10.99
C PRO A 29 -0.16 -12.02 11.55
N GLU A 30 -0.42 -12.24 12.83
CA GLU A 30 -1.50 -11.53 13.52
C GLU A 30 -1.16 -10.04 13.60
N ILE A 31 -2.17 -9.21 13.33
CA ILE A 31 -2.00 -7.75 13.43
C ILE A 31 -1.80 -7.31 14.87
N THR A 32 -0.97 -6.32 15.08
CA THR A 32 -0.81 -5.62 16.35
C THR A 32 -2.00 -4.69 16.65
N ASP A 33 -1.99 -4.03 17.80
CA ASP A 33 -3.02 -3.06 18.17
C ASP A 33 -2.95 -1.77 17.30
N ASP A 34 -1.87 -1.56 16.56
CA ASP A 34 -1.61 -0.38 15.71
C ASP A 34 -1.72 -0.67 14.19
N GLU A 35 -2.11 -1.86 13.80
CA GLU A 35 -2.18 -2.28 12.41
C GLU A 35 -3.60 -2.58 11.95
N ILE A 36 -3.78 -2.65 10.63
CA ILE A 36 -5.07 -2.95 10.01
C ILE A 36 -4.91 -4.05 8.97
N LEU A 37 -5.65 -5.15 9.09
CA LEU A 37 -5.76 -6.19 8.09
C LEU A 37 -6.78 -5.78 7.03
N VAL A 38 -6.40 -5.87 5.76
CA VAL A 38 -7.27 -5.52 4.63
C VAL A 38 -7.34 -6.64 3.60
N LYS A 39 -8.45 -6.70 2.88
CA LYS A 39 -8.65 -7.46 1.65
C LYS A 39 -8.47 -6.51 0.47
N VAL A 40 -7.53 -6.79 -0.42
CA VAL A 40 -7.39 -6.04 -1.65
C VAL A 40 -8.41 -6.53 -2.67
N VAL A 41 -9.06 -5.59 -3.37
CA VAL A 41 -10.07 -5.88 -4.38
C VAL A 41 -9.66 -5.36 -5.75
N SER A 42 -8.93 -4.27 -5.81
CA SER A 42 -8.43 -3.67 -7.05
C SER A 42 -7.06 -3.06 -6.82
N ASP A 43 -6.15 -3.28 -7.75
CA ASP A 43 -4.88 -2.54 -7.86
C ASP A 43 -4.71 -2.10 -9.31
N SER A 44 -4.03 -0.99 -9.55
CA SER A 44 -3.68 -0.55 -10.89
C SER A 44 -2.19 -0.79 -11.17
N ILE A 45 -1.85 -1.00 -12.44
CA ILE A 45 -0.48 -1.36 -12.83
C ILE A 45 0.32 -0.11 -13.18
N CYS A 46 1.34 0.18 -12.38
CA CYS A 46 2.24 1.30 -12.57
C CYS A 46 3.55 0.88 -13.25
N MET A 47 4.08 1.74 -14.13
CA MET A 47 5.41 1.53 -14.73
C MET A 47 6.54 1.54 -13.69
N SER A 48 6.33 2.14 -12.53
CA SER A 48 7.29 2.10 -11.42
C SER A 48 7.40 0.70 -10.81
N THR A 49 6.32 -0.07 -10.78
CA THR A 49 6.33 -1.50 -10.41
C THR A 49 7.22 -2.31 -11.36
N TYR A 50 7.12 -2.06 -12.67
CA TYR A 50 8.00 -2.67 -13.66
C TYR A 50 9.48 -2.33 -13.43
N LYS A 51 9.81 -1.06 -13.14
CA LYS A 51 11.17 -0.66 -12.80
C LYS A 51 11.68 -1.36 -11.55
N CYS A 52 10.83 -1.47 -10.53
CA CYS A 52 11.16 -2.17 -9.30
C CYS A 52 11.50 -3.64 -9.57
N ALA A 53 10.70 -4.32 -10.38
CA ALA A 53 10.90 -5.71 -10.74
C ALA A 53 12.23 -5.96 -11.48
N ILE A 54 12.62 -5.06 -12.39
CA ILE A 54 13.90 -5.19 -13.14
C ILE A 54 15.09 -4.92 -12.23
N LEU A 55 15.03 -3.86 -11.40
CA LEU A 55 16.17 -3.37 -10.63
C LEU A 55 16.40 -4.16 -9.34
N GLY A 56 15.36 -4.76 -8.76
CA GLY A 56 15.48 -5.42 -7.44
C GLY A 56 16.14 -4.50 -6.43
N THR A 57 17.19 -4.93 -5.76
CA THR A 57 17.93 -4.16 -4.74
C THR A 57 18.62 -2.90 -5.27
N GLU A 58 18.82 -2.74 -6.55
CA GLU A 58 19.31 -1.47 -7.14
C GLU A 58 18.22 -0.38 -7.13
N HIS A 59 16.97 -0.74 -6.91
CA HIS A 59 15.90 0.23 -6.76
C HIS A 59 15.90 0.81 -5.35
N LYS A 60 16.01 2.13 -5.23
CA LYS A 60 16.20 2.90 -3.98
C LYS A 60 15.15 2.67 -2.87
N ARG A 61 14.03 2.01 -3.16
CA ARG A 61 12.97 1.68 -2.21
C ARG A 61 12.96 0.20 -1.80
N VAL A 62 13.74 -0.63 -2.48
CA VAL A 62 13.83 -2.05 -2.18
C VAL A 62 14.93 -2.27 -1.15
N HIS A 63 14.65 -3.07 -0.13
CA HIS A 63 15.63 -3.42 0.89
C HIS A 63 16.68 -4.40 0.36
N GLU A 64 17.87 -4.34 0.92
CA GLU A 64 18.99 -5.23 0.54
C GLU A 64 18.68 -6.70 0.84
N ASP A 65 17.86 -6.97 1.85
CA ASP A 65 17.44 -8.30 2.31
C ASP A 65 16.14 -8.81 1.65
N VAL A 66 15.73 -8.22 0.51
CA VAL A 66 14.49 -8.59 -0.19
C VAL A 66 14.40 -10.07 -0.59
N ALA A 67 15.54 -10.75 -0.70
CA ALA A 67 15.56 -12.20 -0.96
C ALA A 67 15.08 -13.03 0.24
N GLU A 68 15.30 -12.53 1.47
CA GLU A 68 14.92 -13.16 2.73
C GLU A 68 13.54 -12.68 3.20
N HIS A 69 13.22 -11.41 2.94
CA HIS A 69 11.98 -10.71 3.27
C HIS A 69 11.31 -10.16 2.01
N PRO A 70 10.72 -11.03 1.16
CA PRO A 70 10.22 -10.63 -0.16
C PRO A 70 9.08 -9.61 -0.07
N ALA A 71 9.21 -8.51 -0.80
CA ALA A 71 8.22 -7.44 -0.79
C ALA A 71 6.98 -7.77 -1.63
N ILE A 72 5.78 -7.53 -1.11
CA ILE A 72 4.55 -7.58 -1.91
C ILE A 72 4.56 -6.40 -2.89
N MET A 73 4.31 -6.68 -4.17
CA MET A 73 4.24 -5.67 -5.22
C MET A 73 2.91 -4.91 -5.20
N GLY A 74 2.80 -3.84 -6.03
CA GLY A 74 1.59 -3.03 -6.16
C GLY A 74 1.45 -1.93 -5.10
N HIS A 75 1.08 -0.72 -5.51
CA HIS A 75 1.00 0.44 -4.62
C HIS A 75 -0.20 1.37 -4.91
N GLU A 76 -1.04 1.02 -5.88
CA GLU A 76 -2.19 1.80 -6.32
C GLU A 76 -3.48 1.03 -6.05
N PHE A 77 -3.72 0.63 -4.80
CA PHE A 77 -4.75 -0.35 -4.48
C PHE A 77 -5.86 0.15 -3.55
N ALA A 78 -6.96 -0.57 -3.62
CA ALA A 78 -8.15 -0.33 -2.83
C ALA A 78 -8.83 -1.65 -2.44
N GLY A 79 -9.61 -1.62 -1.38
CA GLY A 79 -10.28 -2.82 -0.92
C GLY A 79 -11.14 -2.58 0.31
N ASP A 80 -11.31 -3.65 1.10
CA ASP A 80 -12.12 -3.66 2.32
C ASP A 80 -11.25 -3.85 3.56
N ILE A 81 -11.55 -3.12 4.62
CA ILE A 81 -10.97 -3.35 5.94
C ILE A 81 -11.60 -4.62 6.54
N VAL A 82 -10.74 -5.56 6.96
CA VAL A 82 -11.16 -6.85 7.53
C VAL A 82 -11.08 -6.85 9.05
N LYS A 83 -9.95 -6.38 9.61
CA LYS A 83 -9.72 -6.34 11.07
C LYS A 83 -8.96 -5.06 11.40
N VAL A 84 -9.31 -4.41 12.50
CA VAL A 84 -8.69 -3.14 12.93
C VAL A 84 -8.07 -3.35 14.29
N GLY A 85 -6.82 -2.96 14.43
CA GLY A 85 -6.11 -2.90 15.71
C GLY A 85 -6.79 -1.95 16.69
N LYS A 86 -6.68 -2.23 17.99
CA LYS A 86 -7.48 -1.55 19.03
C LYS A 86 -7.33 -0.03 19.00
N ASN A 87 -6.13 0.44 18.68
CA ASN A 87 -5.80 1.87 18.71
C ASN A 87 -6.47 2.68 17.59
N HIS A 88 -6.93 2.00 16.52
CA HIS A 88 -7.56 2.65 15.36
C HIS A 88 -9.07 2.42 15.23
N GLN A 89 -9.71 1.69 16.16
CA GLN A 89 -11.16 1.38 16.12
C GLN A 89 -12.07 2.61 16.27
N HIS A 90 -11.54 3.72 16.75
CA HIS A 90 -12.25 4.99 16.82
C HIS A 90 -12.45 5.64 15.44
N GLN A 91 -11.58 5.33 14.46
CA GLN A 91 -11.56 5.93 13.13
C GLN A 91 -11.98 4.93 12.04
N PHE A 92 -11.55 3.66 12.15
CA PHE A 92 -11.78 2.63 11.13
C PHE A 92 -12.62 1.46 11.66
N LYS A 93 -13.34 0.78 10.76
CA LYS A 93 -14.18 -0.38 11.10
C LYS A 93 -14.07 -1.44 10.00
N ALA A 94 -14.23 -2.70 10.40
CA ALA A 94 -14.36 -3.80 9.43
C ALA A 94 -15.54 -3.54 8.47
N GLY A 95 -15.34 -3.83 7.20
CA GLY A 95 -16.29 -3.57 6.12
C GLY A 95 -16.22 -2.16 5.52
N MET A 96 -15.43 -1.23 6.05
CA MET A 96 -15.16 0.04 5.38
C MET A 96 -14.29 -0.19 4.15
N LYS A 97 -14.61 0.49 3.05
CA LYS A 97 -13.75 0.54 1.87
C LYS A 97 -12.64 1.55 2.07
N PHE A 98 -11.49 1.27 1.51
CA PHE A 98 -10.33 2.15 1.60
C PHE A 98 -9.65 2.37 0.25
N THR A 99 -8.92 3.44 0.16
CA THR A 99 -7.79 3.69 -0.73
C THR A 99 -6.64 4.27 0.09
N LEU A 100 -5.47 4.47 -0.48
CA LEU A 100 -4.33 4.97 0.29
C LEU A 100 -3.44 5.91 -0.53
N GLN A 101 -2.68 6.73 0.20
CA GLN A 101 -1.55 7.48 -0.32
C GLN A 101 -0.27 6.67 -0.08
N PRO A 102 0.40 6.14 -1.14
CA PRO A 102 1.55 5.27 -0.97
C PRO A 102 2.87 5.99 -0.69
N ALA A 103 2.96 7.28 -0.99
CA ALA A 103 4.20 8.06 -0.78
C ALA A 103 4.33 8.48 0.69
N LEU A 104 4.75 7.56 1.55
CA LEU A 104 4.76 7.75 3.00
C LEU A 104 5.83 8.73 3.46
N ASN A 105 7.05 8.65 2.95
CA ASN A 105 8.22 9.44 3.39
C ASN A 105 8.40 9.44 4.91
N TYR A 106 8.05 8.31 5.56
CA TYR A 106 8.03 8.17 7.00
C TYR A 106 9.41 8.34 7.60
N LYS A 107 9.57 9.34 8.49
CA LYS A 107 10.85 9.66 9.17
C LYS A 107 12.03 9.82 8.21
N GLY A 108 11.77 10.32 6.99
CA GLY A 108 12.80 10.53 5.98
C GLY A 108 13.22 9.29 5.19
N THR A 109 12.57 8.15 5.42
CA THR A 109 12.77 6.94 4.61
C THR A 109 12.06 7.07 3.26
N MET A 110 12.44 6.24 2.31
CA MET A 110 11.74 6.10 1.04
C MET A 110 10.77 4.92 1.01
N TRP A 111 10.46 4.34 2.16
CA TRP A 111 9.60 3.18 2.29
C TRP A 111 8.21 3.45 1.74
N SER A 112 7.68 2.48 1.02
CA SER A 112 6.41 2.58 0.33
C SER A 112 5.83 1.19 0.09
N PRO A 113 4.49 1.01 0.16
CA PRO A 113 3.87 -0.24 -0.27
C PRO A 113 4.27 -0.58 -1.70
N GLY A 114 4.34 -1.85 -2.02
CA GLY A 114 4.74 -2.31 -3.35
C GLY A 114 6.25 -2.30 -3.63
N TYR A 115 7.08 -1.92 -2.65
CA TYR A 115 8.54 -1.84 -2.77
C TYR A 115 9.29 -2.34 -1.55
N SER A 116 8.84 -1.95 -0.36
CA SER A 116 9.66 -2.00 0.86
C SER A 116 9.10 -2.93 1.93
N TYR A 117 7.88 -3.41 1.80
CA TYR A 117 7.20 -4.13 2.86
C TYR A 117 6.94 -5.59 2.50
N GLU A 118 7.23 -6.47 3.44
CA GLU A 118 6.98 -7.91 3.31
C GLU A 118 5.49 -8.25 3.30
N PHE A 119 4.67 -7.51 4.06
CA PHE A 119 3.24 -7.79 4.25
C PHE A 119 2.32 -6.65 3.80
N PHE A 120 2.84 -5.65 3.08
CA PHE A 120 2.07 -4.49 2.65
C PHE A 120 2.34 -4.11 1.19
N GLY A 121 1.35 -4.35 0.33
CA GLY A 121 1.34 -4.05 -1.10
C GLY A 121 -0.01 -4.40 -1.69
N GLY A 122 -0.24 -4.10 -2.96
CA GLY A 122 -1.53 -4.22 -3.65
C GLY A 122 -1.72 -5.48 -4.48
N ASP A 123 -0.64 -6.06 -5.01
CA ASP A 123 -0.71 -7.29 -5.81
C ASP A 123 -0.88 -8.53 -4.91
N THR A 124 -1.91 -8.53 -4.09
CA THR A 124 -2.21 -9.56 -3.09
C THR A 124 -3.70 -9.72 -2.84
N THR A 125 -4.09 -10.83 -2.25
CA THR A 125 -5.47 -11.02 -1.77
C THR A 125 -5.73 -10.32 -0.43
N TYR A 126 -4.75 -10.33 0.48
CA TYR A 126 -4.79 -9.69 1.80
C TYR A 126 -3.42 -9.12 2.13
N CYS A 127 -3.40 -7.99 2.84
CA CYS A 127 -2.17 -7.42 3.38
C CYS A 127 -2.42 -6.73 4.73
N ILE A 128 -1.33 -6.38 5.41
CA ILE A 128 -1.37 -5.66 6.68
C ILE A 128 -0.89 -4.23 6.44
N ILE A 129 -1.75 -3.27 6.73
CA ILE A 129 -1.39 -1.86 6.70
C ILE A 129 -0.67 -1.51 8.00
N PRO A 130 0.61 -1.08 7.94
CA PRO A 130 1.41 -0.80 9.12
C PRO A 130 1.03 0.54 9.77
N ALA A 131 1.40 0.70 11.04
CA ALA A 131 1.06 1.84 11.90
C ALA A 131 1.36 3.20 11.29
N GLU A 132 2.50 3.34 10.62
CA GLU A 132 2.93 4.60 10.02
C GLU A 132 1.97 5.15 8.95
N VAL A 133 1.20 4.29 8.30
CA VAL A 133 0.20 4.73 7.30
C VAL A 133 -0.93 5.49 8.00
N MET A 134 -1.38 5.03 9.17
CA MET A 134 -2.38 5.72 9.98
C MET A 134 -1.81 6.96 10.66
N GLU A 135 -0.58 6.88 11.19
CA GLU A 135 0.11 8.05 11.80
C GLU A 135 0.23 9.22 10.81
N LEU A 136 0.45 8.92 9.53
CA LEU A 136 0.55 9.91 8.46
C LEU A 136 -0.80 10.34 7.87
N GLY A 137 -1.91 9.71 8.29
CA GLY A 137 -3.22 9.93 7.69
C GLY A 137 -3.31 9.48 6.23
N CYS A 138 -2.49 8.51 5.83
CA CYS A 138 -2.39 8.02 4.46
C CYS A 138 -3.40 6.91 4.12
N LEU A 139 -4.11 6.35 5.10
CA LEU A 139 -5.26 5.46 4.87
C LEU A 139 -6.54 6.28 4.78
N LEU A 140 -7.22 6.20 3.65
CA LEU A 140 -8.38 7.04 3.33
C LEU A 140 -9.65 6.20 3.19
N GLU A 141 -10.74 6.61 3.83
CA GLU A 141 -12.05 6.00 3.61
C GLU A 141 -12.53 6.27 2.17
N TYR A 142 -12.92 5.22 1.45
CA TYR A 142 -13.51 5.35 0.13
C TYR A 142 -15.03 5.14 0.19
N LYS A 143 -15.80 6.15 -0.25
CA LYS A 143 -17.28 6.14 -0.22
C LYS A 143 -17.94 5.85 -1.56
N GLY A 144 -17.13 5.68 -2.62
CA GLY A 144 -17.62 5.39 -3.94
C GLY A 144 -18.13 3.95 -4.12
N LYS A 145 -18.57 3.63 -5.33
CA LYS A 145 -19.19 2.34 -5.64
C LYS A 145 -18.17 1.31 -6.12
N ALA A 146 -17.29 1.69 -7.04
CA ALA A 146 -16.40 0.78 -7.74
C ALA A 146 -14.97 0.87 -7.21
N TYR A 147 -14.36 -0.27 -6.87
CA TYR A 147 -12.99 -0.30 -6.32
C TYR A 147 -11.92 0.14 -7.32
N TYR A 148 -12.14 -0.05 -8.62
CA TYR A 148 -11.21 0.43 -9.64
C TYR A 148 -11.10 1.96 -9.67
N GLU A 149 -12.16 2.68 -9.30
CA GLU A 149 -12.09 4.14 -9.16
C GLU A 149 -11.18 4.53 -7.99
N ALA A 150 -11.24 3.77 -6.90
CA ALA A 150 -10.42 4.00 -5.72
C ALA A 150 -8.93 3.65 -5.97
N SER A 151 -8.63 2.57 -6.69
CA SER A 151 -7.26 2.23 -7.07
C SER A 151 -6.65 3.22 -8.08
N LEU A 152 -7.48 3.93 -8.86
CA LEU A 152 -7.02 4.99 -9.76
C LEU A 152 -6.83 6.36 -9.07
N ALA A 153 -7.11 6.48 -7.77
CA ALA A 153 -6.95 7.75 -7.06
C ALA A 153 -5.49 8.23 -7.04
N GLU A 154 -4.53 7.31 -6.82
CA GLU A 154 -3.10 7.63 -6.84
C GLU A 154 -2.63 8.08 -8.22
N PRO A 155 -2.79 7.30 -9.33
CA PRO A 155 -2.36 7.76 -10.64
C PRO A 155 -3.06 9.04 -11.11
N MET A 156 -4.30 9.27 -10.72
CA MET A 156 -4.99 10.53 -10.97
C MET A 156 -4.34 11.69 -10.22
N SER A 157 -3.96 11.50 -8.96
CA SER A 157 -3.26 12.52 -8.16
C SER A 157 -1.90 12.89 -8.77
N CYS A 158 -1.16 11.90 -9.28
CA CYS A 158 0.08 12.13 -10.02
C CYS A 158 -0.13 12.96 -11.29
N SER A 159 -1.19 12.65 -12.06
CA SER A 159 -1.55 13.40 -13.26
C SER A 159 -1.93 14.84 -12.95
N ILE A 160 -2.76 15.07 -11.93
CA ILE A 160 -3.15 16.42 -11.46
C ILE A 160 -1.91 17.17 -10.97
N GLY A 161 -1.04 16.54 -10.20
CA GLY A 161 0.20 17.13 -9.73
C GLY A 161 1.13 17.56 -10.86
N ALA A 162 1.30 16.72 -11.88
CA ALA A 162 2.09 17.02 -13.06
C ALA A 162 1.48 18.20 -13.86
N PHE A 163 0.16 18.21 -14.01
CA PHE A 163 -0.55 19.29 -14.69
C PHE A 163 -0.39 20.63 -13.94
N ASN A 164 -0.55 20.62 -12.63
CA ASN A 164 -0.36 21.82 -11.80
C ASN A 164 1.09 22.32 -11.86
N ALA A 165 2.07 21.42 -11.86
CA ALA A 165 3.47 21.79 -11.99
C ALA A 165 3.81 22.38 -13.37
N ALA A 166 3.11 21.98 -14.43
CA ALA A 166 3.30 22.51 -15.78
C ALA A 166 2.79 23.97 -15.94
N TYR A 167 1.84 24.38 -15.13
CA TYR A 167 1.25 25.75 -15.16
C TYR A 167 2.01 26.77 -14.31
N HIS A 168 3.22 26.65 -14.07
CA HIS A 168 4.25 27.44 -13.37
C HIS A 168 3.95 28.86 -12.92
N THR A 169 2.76 29.27 -12.71
CA THR A 169 2.52 30.69 -12.59
C THR A 169 2.69 31.25 -11.20
N GLN A 170 2.81 30.44 -10.18
CA GLN A 170 3.28 30.86 -8.83
C GLN A 170 3.58 29.60 -8.02
N MET A 171 4.65 29.63 -7.20
CA MET A 171 4.94 28.59 -6.22
C MET A 171 3.82 28.51 -5.19
N VAL A 172 2.75 27.80 -5.51
CA VAL A 172 1.86 27.28 -4.50
C VAL A 172 2.49 25.98 -4.01
N PRO A 173 2.57 25.73 -2.71
CA PRO A 173 3.06 24.44 -2.20
C PRO A 173 2.10 23.33 -2.64
N THR A 174 2.37 22.73 -3.78
CA THR A 174 1.50 21.77 -4.48
C THR A 174 1.37 20.42 -3.76
N PHE A 175 2.23 20.15 -2.80
CA PHE A 175 2.18 18.88 -2.07
C PHE A 175 1.02 18.76 -1.08
N SER A 176 0.43 19.85 -0.62
CA SER A 176 -0.73 19.79 0.28
C SER A 176 -2.07 19.60 -0.42
N LEU A 177 -2.15 19.82 -1.73
CA LEU A 177 -3.39 19.70 -2.51
C LEU A 177 -3.63 18.28 -3.07
N ALA A 178 -2.59 17.50 -3.28
CA ALA A 178 -2.72 16.11 -3.73
C ALA A 178 -3.25 15.15 -2.64
N ILE A 179 -3.29 15.61 -1.38
CA ILE A 179 -3.75 14.84 -0.22
C ILE A 179 -5.21 15.16 0.14
N SER A 180 -5.85 16.13 -0.55
CA SER A 180 -7.17 16.65 -0.19
C SER A 180 -8.30 16.25 -1.16
N LEU A 181 -8.14 15.15 -1.92
CA LEU A 181 -9.20 14.62 -2.80
C LEU A 181 -9.81 13.35 -2.24
#